data_8106aae0ecd81d7fcafe51ece1349781
#
_entry.id   8106aae0ecd81d7fcafe51ece1349781
#
_cell.length_a   1.000
_cell.length_b   1.000
_cell.length_c   1.000
_cell.angle_alpha   90.00
_cell.angle_beta   90.00
_cell.angle_gamma   90.00
#
_symmetry.space_group_name_H-M   'P 1'
#
loop_
_entity.id
_entity.type
_entity.pdbx_description
1 polymer ?
#
loop_
_entity_poly.entity_id
_entity_poly.type
_entity_poly.pdbx_seq_one_letter_code
_entity_poly.pdbx_strand_id
1 'polypeptide(L)'
;MAVNSEKRISGMTFNEAVICHLLYQNPEHALTASQLCRYTNMQKSLMNRTLTSMEEKHLIERTKSDEDRRKILITLNRDDSFVSMHEDVLGFVDNILAQLNPEEVQEAVHIFNRVAEIAGKENL
;
A
#
# COMPACT_ATOMS: atom_id res chain seq x y z
N MET A 1 25.43 5.53 -2.60
CA MET A 1 24.71 5.32 -1.38
C MET A 1 23.49 6.19 -1.22
N ALA A 2 23.50 7.40 -1.75
CA ALA A 2 22.35 8.28 -1.68
C ALA A 2 21.09 7.65 -2.29
N VAL A 3 21.21 7.00 -3.45
CA VAL A 3 20.07 6.37 -4.11
C VAL A 3 19.46 5.27 -3.25
N ASN A 4 20.32 4.42 -2.66
CA ASN A 4 19.82 3.36 -1.79
C ASN A 4 19.24 3.92 -0.49
N SER A 5 19.84 5.01 0.00
CA SER A 5 19.33 5.68 1.19
C SER A 5 17.95 6.26 0.95
N GLU A 6 17.74 6.87 -0.23
CA GLU A 6 16.42 7.42 -0.60
C GLU A 6 15.36 6.32 -0.72
N LYS A 7 15.72 5.19 -1.34
CA LYS A 7 14.81 4.05 -1.41
C LYS A 7 14.48 3.52 -0.01
N ARG A 8 15.45 3.54 0.90
CA ARG A 8 15.24 3.11 2.28
C ARG A 8 14.46 4.14 3.09
N ILE A 9 14.68 5.44 2.81
CA ILE A 9 13.94 6.49 3.49
C ILE A 9 12.47 6.43 3.14
N SER A 10 12.16 6.28 1.84
CA SER A 10 10.77 6.05 1.47
C SER A 10 10.30 4.71 2.01
N GLY A 11 11.15 3.67 1.94
CA GLY A 11 10.87 2.35 2.50
C GLY A 11 9.61 1.69 1.98
N MET A 12 8.93 2.32 1.05
CA MET A 12 7.66 1.86 0.53
C MET A 12 7.69 1.79 -0.99
N THR A 13 7.02 0.75 -1.51
CA THR A 13 6.76 0.66 -2.93
C THR A 13 5.52 1.49 -3.26
N PHE A 14 5.30 1.73 -4.55
CA PHE A 14 4.10 2.43 -5.00
C PHE A 14 2.83 1.71 -4.55
N ASN A 15 2.79 0.38 -4.69
CA ASN A 15 1.62 -0.39 -4.26
C ASN A 15 1.34 -0.24 -2.77
N GLU A 16 2.39 -0.23 -1.96
CA GLU A 16 2.24 -0.03 -0.52
C GLU A 16 1.71 1.38 -0.22
N ALA A 17 2.20 2.37 -0.94
CA ALA A 17 1.72 3.75 -0.77
C ALA A 17 0.24 3.88 -1.14
N VAL A 18 -0.19 3.24 -2.23
CA VAL A 18 -1.60 3.24 -2.65
C VAL A 18 -2.47 2.60 -1.58
N ILE A 19 -2.04 1.48 -1.02
CA ILE A 19 -2.79 0.78 0.04
C ILE A 19 -2.88 1.67 1.29
N CYS A 20 -1.78 2.31 1.67
CA CYS A 20 -1.80 3.25 2.80
C CYS A 20 -2.80 4.38 2.55
N HIS A 21 -2.81 4.93 1.34
CA HIS A 21 -3.75 5.98 0.96
C HIS A 21 -5.19 5.52 1.11
N LEU A 22 -5.51 4.32 0.60
CA LEU A 22 -6.87 3.79 0.68
C LEU A 22 -7.31 3.55 2.13
N LEU A 23 -6.40 3.03 2.95
CA LEU A 23 -6.68 2.83 4.37
C LEU A 23 -6.89 4.15 5.09
N TYR A 24 -6.05 5.14 4.74
CA TYR A 24 -6.12 6.45 5.36
C TYR A 24 -7.43 7.16 5.06
N GLN A 25 -7.94 7.01 3.84
CA GLN A 25 -9.17 7.66 3.40
C GLN A 25 -10.43 6.96 3.87
N ASN A 26 -10.31 5.70 4.27
CA ASN A 26 -11.48 4.97 4.77
C ASN A 26 -11.85 5.50 6.16
N PRO A 27 -13.13 5.82 6.40
CA PRO A 27 -13.55 6.42 7.69
C PRO A 27 -13.18 5.58 8.91
N GLU A 28 -13.20 4.27 8.78
CA GLU A 28 -12.86 3.36 9.87
C GLU A 28 -11.38 2.96 9.83
N HIS A 29 -10.64 3.39 8.82
CA HIS A 29 -9.25 3.05 8.59
C HIS A 29 -8.98 1.55 8.55
N ALA A 30 -10.00 0.79 8.17
CA ALA A 30 -9.93 -0.67 8.11
C ALA A 30 -10.61 -1.17 6.83
N LEU A 31 -9.91 -2.03 6.09
CA LEU A 31 -10.42 -2.67 4.88
C LEU A 31 -10.01 -4.13 4.86
N THR A 32 -10.78 -4.95 4.15
CA THR A 32 -10.39 -6.33 3.90
C THR A 32 -9.48 -6.41 2.68
N ALA A 33 -8.74 -7.50 2.55
CA ALA A 33 -7.91 -7.73 1.37
C ALA A 33 -8.75 -7.76 0.09
N SER A 34 -9.97 -8.31 0.16
CA SER A 34 -10.89 -8.33 -0.99
C SER A 34 -11.27 -6.92 -1.43
N GLN A 35 -11.54 -6.05 -0.47
CA GLN A 35 -11.86 -4.66 -0.78
C GLN A 35 -10.66 -3.95 -1.40
N LEU A 36 -9.47 -4.18 -0.87
CA LEU A 36 -8.25 -3.60 -1.42
C LEU A 36 -7.99 -4.09 -2.84
N CYS A 37 -8.21 -5.37 -3.12
CA CYS A 37 -8.09 -5.91 -4.48
C CYS A 37 -9.07 -5.22 -5.42
N ARG A 38 -10.28 -4.98 -4.96
CA ARG A 38 -11.31 -4.34 -5.76
C ARG A 38 -10.95 -2.89 -6.08
N TYR A 39 -10.45 -2.16 -5.10
CA TYR A 39 -10.09 -0.75 -5.30
C TYR A 39 -8.83 -0.57 -6.16
N THR A 40 -7.89 -1.49 -6.06
CA THR A 40 -6.61 -1.39 -6.78
C THR A 40 -6.56 -2.19 -8.06
N ASN A 41 -7.51 -3.11 -8.24
CA ASN A 41 -7.50 -4.08 -9.33
C ASN A 41 -6.25 -4.96 -9.33
N MET A 42 -5.63 -5.14 -8.17
CA MET A 42 -4.50 -6.05 -8.00
C MET A 42 -4.99 -7.48 -7.85
N GLN A 43 -4.20 -8.42 -8.37
CA GLN A 43 -4.47 -9.84 -8.18
C GLN A 43 -4.26 -10.22 -6.72
N LYS A 44 -4.98 -11.24 -6.28
CA LYS A 44 -4.96 -11.69 -4.89
C LYS A 44 -3.56 -12.07 -4.42
N SER A 45 -2.79 -12.77 -5.26
CA SER A 45 -1.43 -13.18 -4.90
C SER A 45 -0.50 -11.99 -4.69
N LEU A 46 -0.59 -11.00 -5.56
CA LEU A 46 0.21 -9.78 -5.41
C LEU A 46 -0.23 -9.00 -4.17
N MET A 47 -1.53 -8.90 -3.94
CA MET A 47 -2.05 -8.23 -2.75
C MET A 47 -1.52 -8.89 -1.48
N ASN A 48 -1.58 -10.22 -1.39
CA ASN A 48 -1.11 -10.94 -0.21
C ASN A 48 0.38 -10.73 0.03
N ARG A 49 1.20 -10.75 -1.02
CA ARG A 49 2.64 -10.48 -0.88
C ARG A 49 2.90 -9.06 -0.43
N THR A 50 2.16 -8.11 -0.98
CA THR A 50 2.30 -6.71 -0.62
C THR A 50 1.91 -6.48 0.83
N LEU A 51 0.79 -7.07 1.27
CA LEU A 51 0.34 -6.93 2.65
C LEU A 51 1.31 -7.57 3.63
N THR A 52 1.90 -8.72 3.28
CA THR A 52 2.90 -9.36 4.12
C THR A 52 4.13 -8.46 4.29
N SER A 53 4.58 -7.86 3.19
CA SER A 53 5.69 -6.91 3.24
C SER A 53 5.36 -5.70 4.12
N MET A 54 4.14 -5.17 3.98
CA MET A 54 3.71 -4.03 4.78
C MET A 54 3.61 -4.37 6.26
N GLU A 55 3.18 -5.57 6.57
CA GLU A 55 3.11 -6.05 7.95
C GLU A 55 4.51 -6.17 8.57
N GLU A 56 5.45 -6.70 7.80
CA GLU A 56 6.85 -6.80 8.23
C GLU A 56 7.48 -5.43 8.48
N LYS A 57 7.07 -4.44 7.71
CA LYS A 57 7.52 -3.06 7.86
C LYS A 57 6.76 -2.30 8.96
N HIS A 58 5.82 -2.94 9.60
CA HIS A 58 4.96 -2.34 10.63
C HIS A 58 4.11 -1.19 10.11
N LEU A 59 3.77 -1.21 8.83
CA LEU A 59 2.87 -0.22 8.23
C LEU A 59 1.42 -0.54 8.51
N ILE A 60 1.10 -1.81 8.60
CA ILE A 60 -0.27 -2.29 8.81
C ILE A 60 -0.30 -3.41 9.83
N GLU A 61 -1.50 -3.67 10.34
CA GLU A 61 -1.80 -4.83 11.14
C GLU A 61 -2.98 -5.57 10.53
N ARG A 62 -2.95 -6.89 10.62
CA ARG A 62 -4.06 -7.75 10.20
C ARG A 62 -4.68 -8.34 11.45
N THR A 63 -5.97 -8.12 11.62
CA THR A 63 -6.71 -8.63 12.76
C THR A 63 -7.99 -9.29 12.29
N LYS A 64 -8.43 -10.31 13.01
CA LYS A 64 -9.71 -10.93 12.73
C LYS A 64 -10.83 -10.01 13.20
N SER A 65 -11.89 -9.93 12.38
CA SER A 65 -13.06 -9.14 12.75
C SER A 65 -13.78 -9.78 13.93
N ASP A 66 -14.20 -8.97 14.90
CA ASP A 66 -15.00 -9.44 16.02
C ASP A 66 -16.39 -9.92 15.58
N GLU A 67 -16.91 -9.30 14.52
CA GLU A 67 -18.24 -9.63 14.00
C GLU A 67 -18.25 -10.90 13.16
N ASP A 68 -17.18 -11.12 12.38
CA ASP A 68 -17.05 -12.29 11.53
C ASP A 68 -15.58 -12.71 11.48
N ARG A 69 -15.26 -13.77 12.21
CA ARG A 69 -13.88 -14.26 12.33
C ARG A 69 -13.29 -14.78 11.03
N ARG A 70 -14.12 -14.97 10.01
CA ARG A 70 -13.63 -15.34 8.67
C ARG A 70 -13.06 -14.14 7.93
N LYS A 71 -13.37 -12.93 8.38
CA LYS A 71 -12.87 -11.70 7.77
C LYS A 71 -11.64 -11.22 8.51
N ILE A 72 -10.63 -10.87 7.75
CA ILE A 72 -9.42 -10.26 8.28
C ILE A 72 -9.44 -8.79 7.88
N LEU A 73 -9.36 -7.94 8.89
CA LEU A 73 -9.32 -6.49 8.69
C LEU A 73 -7.88 -6.02 8.65
N ILE A 74 -7.60 -5.16 7.73
CA ILE A 74 -6.29 -4.55 7.55
C ILE A 74 -6.40 -3.10 7.99
N THR A 75 -5.57 -2.72 8.96
CA THR A 75 -5.57 -1.36 9.50
C THR A 75 -4.19 -0.75 9.38
N LEU A 76 -4.16 0.56 9.18
CA LEU A 76 -2.91 1.31 9.12
C LEU A 76 -2.34 1.49 10.52
N ASN A 77 -1.08 1.15 10.71
CA ASN A 77 -0.41 1.32 11.99
C ASN A 77 0.17 2.73 12.09
N ARG A 78 -0.62 3.66 12.61
CA ARG A 78 -0.28 5.08 12.64
C ARG A 78 0.68 5.47 13.75
N ASP A 79 0.75 4.65 14.78
CA ASP A 79 1.61 4.91 15.94
C ASP A 79 3.02 4.37 15.76
N ASP A 80 3.24 3.64 14.66
CA ASP A 80 4.55 3.10 14.37
C ASP A 80 5.53 4.19 13.96
N SER A 81 6.76 4.11 14.50
CA SER A 81 7.79 5.09 14.19
C SER A 81 8.15 5.14 12.72
N PHE A 82 8.04 3.99 12.02
CA PHE A 82 8.31 3.95 10.58
C PHE A 82 7.29 4.79 9.82
N VAL A 83 6.00 4.65 10.15
CA VAL A 83 4.94 5.44 9.52
C VAL A 83 5.13 6.92 9.82
N SER A 84 5.45 7.27 11.07
CA SER A 84 5.71 8.65 11.46
C SER A 84 6.86 9.26 10.69
N MET A 85 7.96 8.52 10.53
CA MET A 85 9.12 8.98 9.78
C MET A 85 8.81 9.23 8.31
N HIS A 86 7.85 8.51 7.77
CA HIS A 86 7.51 8.59 6.35
C HIS A 86 6.23 9.36 6.08
N GLU A 87 5.70 10.05 7.08
CA GLU A 87 4.46 10.78 6.99
C GLU A 87 4.48 11.84 5.87
N ASP A 88 5.61 12.55 5.72
CA ASP A 88 5.74 13.55 4.65
C ASP A 88 5.66 12.92 3.27
N VAL A 89 6.31 11.76 3.09
CA VAL A 89 6.25 11.02 1.83
C VAL A 89 4.85 10.51 1.57
N LEU A 90 4.21 9.97 2.61
CA LEU A 90 2.82 9.51 2.51
C LEU A 90 1.89 10.67 2.17
N GLY A 91 2.10 11.83 2.79
CA GLY A 91 1.30 13.01 2.51
C GLY A 91 1.45 13.48 1.06
N PHE A 92 2.65 13.43 0.53
CA PHE A 92 2.91 13.78 -0.86
C PHE A 92 2.18 12.84 -1.81
N VAL A 93 2.34 11.53 -1.61
CA VAL A 93 1.68 10.52 -2.43
C VAL A 93 0.16 10.62 -2.29
N ASP A 94 -0.32 10.79 -1.06
CA ASP A 94 -1.74 10.93 -0.77
C ASP A 94 -2.34 12.11 -1.52
N ASN A 95 -1.64 13.24 -1.52
CA ASN A 95 -2.09 14.45 -2.20
C ASN A 95 -2.19 14.25 -3.71
N ILE A 96 -1.26 13.53 -4.29
CA ILE A 96 -1.31 13.20 -5.73
C ILE A 96 -2.48 12.25 -6.01
N LEU A 97 -2.58 11.17 -5.27
CA LEU A 97 -3.62 10.16 -5.49
C LEU A 97 -5.02 10.71 -5.25
N ALA A 98 -5.16 11.66 -4.32
CA ALA A 98 -6.45 12.28 -4.03
C ALA A 98 -6.99 13.08 -5.22
N GLN A 99 -6.13 13.49 -6.14
CA GLN A 99 -6.54 14.24 -7.35
C GLN A 99 -6.93 13.31 -8.50
N LEU A 100 -6.69 12.02 -8.36
CA LEU A 100 -7.04 11.03 -9.36
C LEU A 100 -8.38 10.39 -9.01
N ASN A 101 -9.15 10.05 -10.04
CA ASN A 101 -10.37 9.27 -9.82
C ASN A 101 -10.02 7.79 -9.62
N PRO A 102 -10.97 6.96 -9.14
CA PRO A 102 -10.66 5.54 -8.88
C PRO A 102 -10.12 4.78 -10.08
N GLU A 103 -10.61 5.07 -11.28
CA GLU A 103 -10.12 4.41 -12.49
C GLU A 103 -8.67 4.78 -12.77
N GLU A 104 -8.32 6.03 -12.60
CA GLU A 104 -6.95 6.50 -12.79
C GLU A 104 -5.99 5.88 -11.78
N VAL A 105 -6.43 5.70 -10.52
CA VAL A 105 -5.63 5.02 -9.51
C VAL A 105 -5.36 3.57 -9.96
N GLN A 106 -6.38 2.88 -10.45
CA GLN A 106 -6.23 1.51 -10.95
C GLN A 106 -5.29 1.44 -12.14
N GLU A 107 -5.39 2.40 -13.07
CA GLU A 107 -4.49 2.49 -14.22
C GLU A 107 -3.05 2.71 -13.77
N ALA A 108 -2.84 3.59 -12.80
CA ALA A 108 -1.51 3.88 -12.26
C ALA A 108 -0.90 2.62 -11.61
N VAL A 109 -1.69 1.89 -10.83
CA VAL A 109 -1.25 0.64 -10.22
C VAL A 109 -0.86 -0.37 -11.30
N HIS A 110 -1.69 -0.52 -12.33
CA HIS A 110 -1.43 -1.45 -13.42
C HIS A 110 -0.12 -1.12 -14.14
N ILE A 111 0.05 0.14 -14.51
CA ILE A 111 1.25 0.58 -15.23
C ILE A 111 2.49 0.43 -14.36
N PHE A 112 2.40 0.79 -13.10
CA PHE A 112 3.54 0.71 -12.19
C PHE A 112 4.00 -0.74 -12.02
N ASN A 113 3.05 -1.67 -11.88
CA ASN A 113 3.37 -3.08 -11.79
C ASN A 113 3.96 -3.62 -13.08
N ARG A 114 3.46 -3.12 -14.20
CA ARG A 114 4.00 -3.50 -15.52
C ARG A 114 5.44 -3.04 -15.67
N VAL A 115 5.73 -1.81 -15.26
CA VAL A 115 7.08 -1.27 -15.29
C VAL A 115 8.01 -2.09 -14.38
N ALA A 116 7.56 -2.42 -13.18
CA ALA A 116 8.34 -3.21 -12.24
C ALA A 116 8.64 -4.61 -12.79
N GLU A 117 7.67 -5.21 -13.47
CA GLU A 117 7.82 -6.51 -14.09
C GLU A 117 8.89 -6.47 -15.19
N ILE A 118 8.82 -5.46 -16.05
CA ILE A 118 9.80 -5.27 -17.13
C ILE A 118 11.19 -5.02 -16.53
N ALA A 119 11.28 -4.16 -15.53
CA ALA A 119 12.53 -3.86 -14.86
C ALA A 119 13.16 -5.12 -14.24
N GLY A 120 12.32 -5.98 -13.66
CA GLY A 120 12.79 -7.24 -13.12
C GLY A 120 13.38 -8.16 -14.19
N LYS A 121 12.78 -8.19 -15.37
CA LYS A 121 13.29 -8.99 -16.50
C LYS A 121 14.59 -8.42 -17.05
N GLU A 122 14.73 -7.11 -16.99
CA GLU A 122 15.97 -6.45 -17.44
C GLU A 122 17.08 -6.55 -16.41
N ASN A 123 16.79 -7.15 -15.26
CA ASN A 123 17.78 -7.38 -14.22
C ASN A 123 18.33 -6.08 -13.63
N LEU A 124 17.47 -5.11 -13.49
CA LEU A 124 17.84 -3.80 -12.95
C LEU A 124 17.85 -3.72 -11.44
#